data_2579418e9a835e52013406c0d7a6d863
#
_entry.id   2579418e9a835e52013406c0d7a6d863
#
_cell.length_a   1.000
_cell.length_b   1.000
_cell.length_c   1.000
_cell.angle_alpha   90.00
_cell.angle_beta   90.00
_cell.angle_gamma   90.00
#
_symmetry.space_group_name_H-M   'P 1'
#
loop_
_entity.id
_entity.type
_entity.pdbx_description
1 polymer ?
#
loop_
_entity_poly.entity_id
_entity_poly.type
_entity_poly.pdbx_seq_one_letter_code
_entity_poly.pdbx_strand_id
1 'polypeptide(L)'
;ASAITVNKTSDGAIAGVSSSKVTNDAGNYEWTGSASTTNAGLGKNYNLVVTANGKSKVEKATLNVGLSDVVRTYGNATITSGGYSAGNITGLVNGDSYDASAITVNKTSDGAIAGVSGSKVTNDAGGYTWSGDLTTDNAALKTNYKLELKEDGKSVVGKAKLNVGLSDVYRTYGNAKITSGSYSAGNITGLVNGDNYDASDFKVKVNSDGAIAGVTGDRVTNDHGDYTWSGTVEVANAGLNKNYDLVVNGKANSYVGKAQLSVSLNDVVRTYGDTSFTDGTSYGIKNHDALVNGDEG
;
A
#
# COMPACT_ATOMS: atom_id res chain seq x y z
N ALA A 1 28.21 43.29 46.38
CA ALA A 1 28.80 43.60 45.08
C ALA A 1 30.31 43.40 45.21
N SER A 2 30.94 42.72 44.22
CA SER A 2 32.39 42.58 44.21
C SER A 2 33.09 43.94 44.05
N ALA A 3 34.04 44.23 44.88
CA ALA A 3 34.83 45.44 44.75
C ALA A 3 35.80 45.42 43.55
N ILE A 4 35.90 44.27 42.86
CA ILE A 4 36.74 44.06 41.69
C ILE A 4 35.84 43.79 40.48
N THR A 5 36.07 44.49 39.40
CA THR A 5 35.43 44.32 38.11
C THR A 5 36.37 43.64 37.13
N VAL A 6 35.86 42.70 36.37
CA VAL A 6 36.61 42.06 35.29
C VAL A 6 36.11 42.62 33.95
N ASN A 7 37.07 43.12 33.16
CA ASN A 7 36.81 43.62 31.81
C ASN A 7 37.35 42.58 30.81
N LYS A 8 36.44 41.92 30.11
CA LYS A 8 36.80 40.93 29.06
C LYS A 8 37.56 41.63 27.94
N THR A 9 38.72 41.09 27.56
CA THR A 9 39.55 41.57 26.45
C THR A 9 39.49 40.69 25.22
N SER A 10 39.30 39.36 25.43
CA SER A 10 39.05 38.42 24.32
C SER A 10 38.26 37.22 24.80
N ASP A 11 37.61 36.52 23.88
CA ASP A 11 36.98 35.24 24.13
C ASP A 11 37.15 34.38 22.88
N GLY A 12 37.88 33.28 23.01
CA GLY A 12 38.18 32.39 21.92
C GLY A 12 36.95 31.66 21.32
N ALA A 13 35.80 31.69 22.04
CA ALA A 13 34.57 31.07 21.58
C ALA A 13 33.74 31.95 20.62
N ILE A 14 34.01 33.26 20.56
CA ILE A 14 33.29 34.25 19.77
C ILE A 14 34.22 35.18 19.00
N ALA A 15 33.72 35.75 17.91
CA ALA A 15 34.48 36.76 17.15
C ALA A 15 34.40 38.12 17.86
N GLY A 16 35.55 38.54 18.45
CA GLY A 16 35.68 39.80 19.16
C GLY A 16 34.98 39.84 20.53
N VAL A 17 35.21 40.89 21.27
CA VAL A 17 34.74 41.02 22.67
C VAL A 17 33.24 41.30 22.83
N SER A 18 32.59 41.75 21.81
CA SER A 18 31.18 42.17 21.86
C SER A 18 30.24 41.40 20.93
N SER A 19 30.72 40.26 20.37
CA SER A 19 29.85 39.45 19.54
C SER A 19 28.73 38.79 20.37
N SER A 20 27.50 38.85 19.85
CA SER A 20 26.32 38.22 20.43
C SER A 20 26.10 36.79 19.93
N LYS A 21 26.89 36.29 18.99
CA LYS A 21 26.81 34.95 18.41
C LYS A 21 28.08 34.18 18.64
N VAL A 22 27.94 32.88 18.97
CA VAL A 22 29.00 31.91 18.90
C VAL A 22 29.22 31.57 17.43
N THR A 23 30.41 31.88 16.89
CA THR A 23 30.79 31.64 15.50
C THR A 23 31.82 30.54 15.35
N ASN A 24 32.42 30.10 16.45
CA ASN A 24 33.41 29.04 16.45
C ASN A 24 32.78 27.69 16.74
N ASP A 25 33.44 26.63 16.31
CA ASP A 25 33.02 25.24 16.51
C ASP A 25 32.79 24.89 17.98
N ALA A 26 32.00 23.84 18.22
CA ALA A 26 31.89 23.31 19.59
C ALA A 26 33.24 22.79 20.08
N GLY A 27 33.62 23.23 21.28
CA GLY A 27 34.92 22.93 21.82
C GLY A 27 35.25 23.73 23.07
N ASN A 28 36.51 23.58 23.53
CA ASN A 28 37.01 24.30 24.68
C ASN A 28 37.92 25.44 24.22
N TYR A 29 37.66 26.62 24.74
CA TYR A 29 38.37 27.84 24.46
C TYR A 29 38.78 28.51 25.75
N GLU A 30 39.52 29.60 25.62
CA GLU A 30 39.89 30.45 26.74
C GLU A 30 39.40 31.87 26.48
N TRP A 31 39.10 32.59 27.52
CA TRP A 31 38.88 34.01 27.48
C TRP A 31 39.86 34.74 28.36
N THR A 32 40.20 35.96 27.99
CA THR A 32 41.13 36.82 28.72
C THR A 32 40.44 38.09 29.16
N GLY A 33 40.92 38.67 30.21
CA GLY A 33 40.42 39.93 30.74
C GLY A 33 41.43 40.64 31.62
N SER A 34 41.11 41.87 31.91
CA SER A 34 41.83 42.67 32.92
C SER A 34 40.96 42.87 34.15
N ALA A 35 41.59 43.00 35.30
CA ALA A 35 40.88 43.34 36.52
C ALA A 35 41.08 44.80 36.88
N SER A 36 40.00 45.42 37.32
CA SER A 36 39.99 46.83 37.78
C SER A 36 39.18 46.97 39.07
N THR A 37 39.37 48.08 39.79
CA THR A 37 38.58 48.37 40.98
C THR A 37 38.25 49.84 41.08
N THR A 38 37.05 50.16 41.54
CA THR A 38 36.64 51.51 41.95
C THR A 38 36.79 51.74 43.46
N ASN A 39 37.21 50.71 44.22
CA ASN A 39 37.45 50.82 45.63
C ASN A 39 38.79 51.50 45.89
N ALA A 40 38.73 52.70 46.49
CA ALA A 40 39.92 53.54 46.71
C ALA A 40 40.98 52.83 47.55
N GLY A 41 40.58 52.03 48.56
CA GLY A 41 41.55 51.30 49.43
C GLY A 41 42.22 50.17 48.67
N LEU A 42 41.49 49.44 47.83
CA LEU A 42 42.10 48.38 47.00
C LEU A 42 42.98 48.98 45.90
N GLY A 43 42.57 50.03 45.23
CA GLY A 43 43.34 50.69 44.17
C GLY A 43 44.62 51.36 44.65
N LYS A 44 44.61 51.80 45.92
CA LYS A 44 45.80 52.40 46.55
C LYS A 44 46.87 51.38 47.02
N ASN A 45 46.37 50.24 47.50
CA ASN A 45 47.23 49.31 48.23
C ASN A 45 47.57 48.01 47.46
N TYR A 46 46.92 47.75 46.32
CA TYR A 46 47.09 46.49 45.56
C TYR A 46 47.18 46.73 44.06
N ASN A 47 48.12 46.03 43.43
CA ASN A 47 48.12 45.84 41.97
C ASN A 47 47.26 44.61 41.62
N LEU A 48 46.20 44.81 40.84
CA LEU A 48 45.38 43.68 40.40
C LEU A 48 46.06 43.03 39.22
N VAL A 49 46.34 41.73 39.34
CA VAL A 49 46.97 40.92 38.30
C VAL A 49 46.06 39.72 38.02
N VAL A 50 45.74 39.52 36.77
CA VAL A 50 45.05 38.29 36.32
C VAL A 50 46.12 37.21 36.09
N THR A 51 46.08 36.16 36.88
CA THR A 51 47.14 35.12 36.90
C THR A 51 46.80 33.90 36.03
N ALA A 52 45.54 33.78 35.54
CA ALA A 52 45.10 32.70 34.67
C ALA A 52 43.95 33.15 33.78
N ASN A 53 43.90 32.61 32.58
CA ASN A 53 42.77 32.79 31.68
C ASN A 53 41.52 32.03 32.19
N GLY A 54 40.34 32.56 31.89
CA GLY A 54 39.09 31.85 32.13
C GLY A 54 38.82 30.82 31.03
N LYS A 55 38.09 29.77 31.36
CA LYS A 55 37.63 28.80 30.38
C LYS A 55 36.32 29.26 29.70
N SER A 56 36.23 29.08 28.39
CA SER A 56 35.06 29.34 27.60
C SER A 56 34.75 28.05 26.82
N LYS A 57 33.54 27.52 26.94
CA LYS A 57 33.16 26.25 26.32
C LYS A 57 31.97 26.50 25.38
N VAL A 58 32.08 25.97 24.17
CA VAL A 58 30.97 25.90 23.22
C VAL A 58 30.43 24.47 23.20
N GLU A 59 29.21 24.32 23.62
CA GLU A 59 28.50 23.03 23.60
C GLU A 59 27.95 22.79 22.18
N LYS A 60 27.76 21.50 21.80
CA LYS A 60 27.13 21.12 20.57
C LYS A 60 25.65 21.55 20.55
N ALA A 61 25.19 22.07 19.43
CA ALA A 61 23.76 22.31 19.22
C ALA A 61 23.03 20.97 18.99
N THR A 62 21.74 20.90 19.33
CA THR A 62 20.90 19.73 19.02
C THR A 62 20.38 19.84 17.60
N LEU A 63 20.62 18.81 16.80
CA LEU A 63 20.05 18.63 15.49
C LEU A 63 18.94 17.57 15.56
N ASN A 64 17.71 17.98 15.41
CA ASN A 64 16.56 17.09 15.42
C ASN A 64 16.37 16.49 14.02
N VAL A 65 16.29 15.18 13.95
CA VAL A 65 16.17 14.41 12.72
C VAL A 65 14.90 13.59 12.79
N GLY A 66 14.01 13.76 11.82
CA GLY A 66 12.91 12.83 11.55
C GLY A 66 13.36 11.76 10.55
N LEU A 67 12.69 10.63 10.51
CA LEU A 67 12.94 9.57 9.54
C LEU A 67 11.97 9.67 8.35
N SER A 68 12.43 9.23 7.18
CA SER A 68 11.61 9.17 5.97
C SER A 68 10.56 8.05 6.07
N ASP A 69 9.45 8.20 5.36
CA ASP A 69 8.43 7.16 5.26
C ASP A 69 8.87 6.08 4.26
N VAL A 70 8.48 4.83 4.51
CA VAL A 70 8.65 3.69 3.60
C VAL A 70 7.31 3.04 3.30
N VAL A 71 7.13 2.57 2.06
CA VAL A 71 5.90 1.92 1.60
C VAL A 71 6.24 0.57 0.99
N ARG A 72 5.42 -0.44 1.31
CA ARG A 72 5.48 -1.80 0.77
C ARG A 72 4.10 -2.28 0.38
N THR A 73 4.05 -3.41 -0.29
CA THR A 73 2.81 -4.12 -0.59
C THR A 73 2.73 -5.40 0.27
N TYR A 74 1.56 -5.73 0.75
CA TYR A 74 1.30 -6.96 1.50
C TYR A 74 1.90 -8.18 0.78
N GLY A 75 2.58 -9.03 1.53
CA GLY A 75 3.30 -10.20 0.99
C GLY A 75 4.66 -9.92 0.37
N ASN A 76 5.07 -8.65 0.23
CA ASN A 76 6.36 -8.28 -0.37
C ASN A 76 7.11 -7.28 0.51
N ALA A 77 8.30 -7.64 0.99
CA ALA A 77 9.13 -6.77 1.82
C ALA A 77 9.89 -5.69 1.03
N THR A 78 9.89 -5.77 -0.30
CA THR A 78 10.54 -4.74 -1.13
C THR A 78 9.87 -3.39 -0.92
N ILE A 79 10.67 -2.38 -0.62
CA ILE A 79 10.20 -1.00 -0.51
C ILE A 79 9.82 -0.53 -1.91
N THR A 80 8.58 -0.09 -2.10
CA THR A 80 8.05 0.43 -3.35
C THR A 80 8.15 1.95 -3.45
N SER A 81 8.25 2.62 -2.30
CA SER A 81 8.45 4.07 -2.22
C SER A 81 9.13 4.46 -0.91
N GLY A 82 9.98 5.49 -0.97
CA GLY A 82 10.79 5.95 0.16
C GLY A 82 12.03 5.09 0.40
N GLY A 83 12.56 5.18 1.59
CA GLY A 83 13.75 4.44 2.01
C GLY A 83 14.06 4.64 3.49
N TYR A 84 14.88 3.77 4.06
CA TYR A 84 15.38 3.94 5.42
C TYR A 84 16.45 5.03 5.44
N SER A 85 16.03 6.28 5.57
CA SER A 85 16.90 7.44 5.51
C SER A 85 16.43 8.54 6.47
N ALA A 86 17.30 9.49 6.73
CA ALA A 86 16.91 10.74 7.37
C ALA A 86 15.93 11.50 6.48
N GLY A 87 14.91 12.07 7.10
CA GLY A 87 13.90 12.91 6.47
C GLY A 87 14.09 14.37 6.83
N ASN A 88 13.16 14.95 7.59
CA ASN A 88 13.21 16.34 7.99
C ASN A 88 14.29 16.59 9.04
N ILE A 89 15.11 17.62 8.82
CA ILE A 89 16.16 18.09 9.74
C ILE A 89 15.82 19.49 10.24
N THR A 90 15.86 19.68 11.56
CA THR A 90 15.62 20.98 12.20
C THR A 90 16.63 21.24 13.31
N GLY A 91 16.87 22.51 13.64
CA GLY A 91 17.81 22.90 14.68
C GLY A 91 19.18 23.32 14.17
N LEU A 92 19.35 23.50 12.86
CA LEU A 92 20.54 24.11 12.29
C LEU A 92 20.68 25.57 12.77
N VAL A 93 21.90 25.96 13.11
CA VAL A 93 22.25 27.30 13.61
C VAL A 93 23.36 27.92 12.75
N ASN A 94 23.66 29.18 13.00
CA ASN A 94 24.74 29.94 12.33
C ASN A 94 24.64 30.07 10.81
N GLY A 95 23.50 29.71 10.21
CA GLY A 95 23.34 29.64 8.75
C GLY A 95 23.86 28.36 8.13
N ASP A 96 24.14 27.35 8.93
CA ASP A 96 24.52 26.04 8.43
C ASP A 96 23.41 25.42 7.58
N SER A 97 23.80 24.71 6.55
CA SER A 97 22.90 24.01 5.64
C SER A 97 23.45 22.62 5.35
N TYR A 98 22.68 21.60 5.64
CA TYR A 98 23.03 20.22 5.37
C TYR A 98 21.86 19.48 4.72
N ASP A 99 22.18 18.63 3.76
CA ASP A 99 21.23 17.69 3.15
C ASP A 99 21.02 16.49 4.10
N ALA A 100 19.84 15.89 4.04
CA ALA A 100 19.52 14.68 4.81
C ALA A 100 20.46 13.51 4.51
N SER A 101 21.06 13.47 3.31
CA SER A 101 22.07 12.49 2.92
C SER A 101 23.40 12.58 3.71
N ALA A 102 23.63 13.70 4.43
CA ALA A 102 24.77 13.82 5.35
C ALA A 102 24.61 12.99 6.63
N ILE A 103 23.41 12.43 6.86
CA ILE A 103 23.07 11.62 8.02
C ILE A 103 22.78 10.20 7.56
N THR A 104 23.53 9.24 8.07
CA THR A 104 23.30 7.82 7.87
C THR A 104 22.34 7.30 8.93
N VAL A 105 21.32 6.53 8.51
CA VAL A 105 20.39 5.87 9.40
C VAL A 105 20.62 4.36 9.38
N ASN A 106 20.94 3.79 10.53
CA ASN A 106 21.07 2.35 10.72
C ASN A 106 19.75 1.83 11.30
N LYS A 107 18.90 1.21 10.46
CA LYS A 107 17.61 0.68 10.88
C LYS A 107 17.77 -0.29 12.06
N THR A 108 17.01 -0.08 13.13
CA THR A 108 16.99 -0.93 14.34
C THR A 108 15.69 -1.73 14.46
N SER A 109 14.58 -1.19 13.94
CA SER A 109 13.29 -1.87 13.95
C SER A 109 12.41 -1.46 12.77
N ASP A 110 11.47 -2.31 12.40
CA ASP A 110 10.39 -1.99 11.46
C ASP A 110 9.18 -2.86 11.80
N GLY A 111 8.09 -2.23 12.24
CA GLY A 111 6.87 -2.91 12.66
C GLY A 111 6.11 -3.62 11.53
N ALA A 112 6.44 -3.33 10.27
CA ALA A 112 5.77 -3.95 9.11
C ALA A 112 6.37 -5.31 8.71
N ILE A 113 7.59 -5.63 9.18
CA ILE A 113 8.30 -6.86 8.83
C ILE A 113 8.82 -7.59 10.07
N ALA A 114 9.03 -8.89 9.96
CA ALA A 114 9.62 -9.68 11.03
C ALA A 114 11.12 -9.39 11.16
N GLY A 115 11.52 -8.76 12.28
CA GLY A 115 12.91 -8.37 12.55
C GLY A 115 13.44 -7.31 11.59
N VAL A 116 14.70 -6.91 11.79
CA VAL A 116 15.34 -5.85 10.99
C VAL A 116 15.68 -6.26 9.57
N SER A 117 15.81 -7.54 9.29
CA SER A 117 16.22 -8.10 7.99
C SER A 117 15.16 -9.01 7.35
N GLY A 118 13.90 -8.92 7.81
CA GLY A 118 12.82 -9.72 7.26
C GLY A 118 12.65 -9.52 5.75
N SER A 119 12.49 -10.63 5.02
CA SER A 119 12.32 -10.64 3.56
C SER A 119 10.85 -10.68 3.12
N LYS A 120 9.92 -10.84 4.06
CA LYS A 120 8.47 -10.88 3.82
C LYS A 120 7.74 -9.90 4.72
N VAL A 121 6.74 -9.22 4.16
CA VAL A 121 5.72 -8.55 4.95
C VAL A 121 4.74 -9.61 5.40
N THR A 122 4.75 -9.93 6.69
CA THR A 122 3.83 -10.90 7.31
C THR A 122 2.68 -10.22 8.05
N ASN A 123 2.81 -8.91 8.28
CA ASN A 123 1.77 -8.13 8.93
C ASN A 123 0.73 -7.68 7.90
N ASP A 124 -0.48 -7.48 8.36
CA ASP A 124 -1.60 -7.01 7.54
C ASP A 124 -1.32 -5.66 6.86
N ALA A 125 -2.08 -5.35 5.84
CA ALA A 125 -2.09 -4.02 5.26
C ALA A 125 -2.49 -2.98 6.32
N GLY A 126 -1.70 -1.90 6.43
CA GLY A 126 -1.87 -0.89 7.47
C GLY A 126 -0.65 -0.03 7.70
N GLY A 127 -0.73 0.83 8.71
CA GLY A 127 0.34 1.72 9.12
C GLY A 127 1.11 1.18 10.32
N TYR A 128 2.42 1.22 10.19
CA TYR A 128 3.40 0.83 11.20
C TYR A 128 4.44 1.93 11.32
N THR A 129 5.41 1.76 12.22
CA THR A 129 6.57 2.65 12.38
C THR A 129 7.85 1.86 12.23
N TRP A 130 8.90 2.54 11.84
CA TRP A 130 10.27 2.03 11.85
C TRP A 130 11.19 3.02 12.54
N SER A 131 12.27 2.55 13.15
CA SER A 131 13.22 3.35 13.88
C SER A 131 14.66 2.98 13.51
N GLY A 132 15.61 3.85 13.82
CA GLY A 132 17.01 3.64 13.54
C GLY A 132 17.93 4.56 14.31
N ASP A 133 19.20 4.15 14.41
CA ASP A 133 20.27 4.95 15.01
C ASP A 133 20.86 5.92 13.97
N LEU A 134 21.11 7.13 14.41
CA LEU A 134 21.64 8.21 13.58
C LEU A 134 23.17 8.29 13.70
N THR A 135 23.84 8.32 12.55
CA THR A 135 25.28 8.57 12.46
C THR A 135 25.57 9.56 11.34
N THR A 136 26.76 10.18 11.37
CA THR A 136 27.21 11.03 10.28
C THR A 136 28.73 10.94 10.13
N ASP A 137 29.20 10.97 8.89
CA ASP A 137 30.64 11.10 8.58
C ASP A 137 31.04 12.54 8.25
N ASN A 138 30.06 13.45 8.21
CA ASN A 138 30.35 14.85 8.03
C ASN A 138 31.07 15.43 9.28
N ALA A 139 32.30 15.90 9.09
CA ALA A 139 33.14 16.38 10.18
C ALA A 139 32.55 17.59 10.92
N ALA A 140 31.93 18.52 10.21
CA ALA A 140 31.31 19.71 10.81
C ALA A 140 30.08 19.35 11.63
N LEU A 141 29.24 18.44 11.12
CA LEU A 141 28.11 17.91 11.90
C LEU A 141 28.59 17.17 13.16
N LYS A 142 29.62 16.32 13.03
CA LYS A 142 30.20 15.63 14.20
C LYS A 142 30.74 16.59 15.26
N THR A 143 31.34 17.68 14.82
CA THR A 143 31.94 18.66 15.73
C THR A 143 30.85 19.49 16.41
N ASN A 144 29.91 20.04 15.68
CA ASN A 144 29.04 21.11 16.14
C ASN A 144 27.64 20.66 16.58
N TYR A 145 27.24 19.45 16.22
CA TYR A 145 25.88 18.99 16.50
C TYR A 145 25.85 17.65 17.24
N LYS A 146 24.84 17.52 18.10
CA LYS A 146 24.35 16.25 18.64
C LYS A 146 23.10 15.86 17.84
N LEU A 147 23.15 14.71 17.16
CA LEU A 147 22.00 14.17 16.45
C LEU A 147 21.00 13.58 17.45
N GLU A 148 19.74 13.96 17.34
CA GLU A 148 18.64 13.39 18.12
C GLU A 148 17.52 12.96 17.18
N LEU A 149 17.12 11.68 17.29
CA LEU A 149 15.93 11.18 16.61
C LEU A 149 14.70 11.83 17.26
N LYS A 150 13.95 12.58 16.47
CA LYS A 150 12.77 13.30 16.92
C LYS A 150 11.49 12.55 16.65
N GLU A 151 11.42 11.89 15.49
CA GLU A 151 10.24 11.17 15.02
C GLU A 151 10.68 9.91 14.28
N ASP A 152 10.03 8.79 14.61
CA ASP A 152 10.14 7.55 13.87
C ASP A 152 9.55 7.72 12.45
N GLY A 153 10.05 6.95 11.51
CA GLY A 153 9.51 6.90 10.14
C GLY A 153 8.24 6.06 10.10
N LYS A 154 7.32 6.40 9.21
CA LYS A 154 6.16 5.55 8.93
C LYS A 154 6.59 4.39 8.04
N SER A 155 6.08 3.20 8.34
CA SER A 155 6.21 2.00 7.54
C SER A 155 4.82 1.55 7.14
N VAL A 156 4.44 1.77 5.87
CA VAL A 156 3.08 1.51 5.37
C VAL A 156 3.09 0.24 4.55
N VAL A 157 2.16 -0.66 4.85
CA VAL A 157 1.86 -1.85 4.04
C VAL A 157 0.56 -1.59 3.28
N GLY A 158 0.66 -1.37 1.98
CA GLY A 158 -0.48 -1.30 1.07
C GLY A 158 -1.05 -2.68 0.77
N LYS A 159 -2.30 -2.74 0.32
CA LYS A 159 -2.96 -3.98 -0.05
C LYS A 159 -2.32 -4.61 -1.30
N ALA A 160 -2.32 -5.94 -1.36
CA ALA A 160 -2.00 -6.68 -2.58
C ALA A 160 -3.20 -6.69 -3.53
N LYS A 161 -2.97 -6.94 -4.82
CA LYS A 161 -4.06 -7.10 -5.80
C LYS A 161 -4.51 -8.55 -5.83
N LEU A 162 -5.83 -8.78 -5.70
CA LEU A 162 -6.47 -10.07 -5.86
C LEU A 162 -7.33 -10.04 -7.13
N ASN A 163 -6.92 -10.78 -8.15
CA ASN A 163 -7.65 -10.86 -9.39
C ASN A 163 -8.73 -11.93 -9.27
N VAL A 164 -9.97 -11.58 -9.57
CA VAL A 164 -11.13 -12.47 -9.49
C VAL A 164 -11.79 -12.54 -10.85
N GLY A 165 -11.79 -13.72 -11.44
CA GLY A 165 -12.60 -14.04 -12.62
C GLY A 165 -14.04 -14.33 -12.23
N LEU A 166 -14.91 -14.42 -13.23
CA LEU A 166 -16.29 -14.91 -13.10
C LEU A 166 -16.39 -16.28 -13.75
N SER A 167 -17.29 -17.14 -13.26
CA SER A 167 -17.51 -18.50 -13.80
C SER A 167 -18.47 -18.48 -14.99
N ASP A 168 -18.27 -19.36 -15.95
CA ASP A 168 -19.19 -19.53 -17.07
C ASP A 168 -20.49 -20.18 -16.61
N VAL A 169 -21.59 -19.86 -17.29
CA VAL A 169 -22.93 -20.42 -17.08
C VAL A 169 -23.51 -20.96 -18.39
N TYR A 170 -24.29 -22.01 -18.28
CA TYR A 170 -24.91 -22.72 -19.42
C TYR A 170 -26.42 -22.87 -19.20
N ARG A 171 -27.19 -22.65 -20.26
CA ARG A 171 -28.64 -22.81 -20.30
C ARG A 171 -29.05 -23.55 -21.56
N THR A 172 -30.31 -23.95 -21.60
CA THR A 172 -30.96 -24.48 -22.81
C THR A 172 -31.94 -23.46 -23.35
N TYR A 173 -32.00 -23.29 -24.66
CA TYR A 173 -32.93 -22.41 -25.34
C TYR A 173 -34.37 -22.61 -24.80
N GLY A 174 -35.07 -21.50 -24.57
CA GLY A 174 -36.40 -21.49 -23.97
C GLY A 174 -36.47 -21.67 -22.46
N ASN A 175 -35.34 -21.91 -21.77
CA ASN A 175 -35.32 -22.11 -20.33
C ASN A 175 -34.19 -21.28 -19.68
N ALA A 176 -34.54 -20.34 -18.81
CA ALA A 176 -33.59 -19.49 -18.12
C ALA A 176 -32.81 -20.22 -17.00
N LYS A 177 -33.23 -21.42 -16.60
CA LYS A 177 -32.55 -22.17 -15.56
C LYS A 177 -31.12 -22.53 -16.00
N ILE A 178 -30.15 -22.20 -15.17
CA ILE A 178 -28.78 -22.62 -15.40
C ILE A 178 -28.68 -24.13 -15.25
N THR A 179 -28.19 -24.81 -16.30
CA THR A 179 -28.02 -26.26 -16.36
C THR A 179 -26.64 -26.70 -15.94
N SER A 180 -25.64 -25.83 -16.09
CA SER A 180 -24.26 -26.05 -15.63
C SER A 180 -23.59 -24.72 -15.31
N GLY A 181 -22.68 -24.74 -14.32
CA GLY A 181 -22.06 -23.55 -13.78
C GLY A 181 -22.98 -22.80 -12.82
N SER A 182 -22.54 -21.63 -12.40
CA SER A 182 -23.32 -20.72 -11.55
C SER A 182 -22.77 -19.31 -11.65
N TYR A 183 -23.56 -18.33 -11.28
CA TYR A 183 -23.05 -16.96 -11.10
C TYR A 183 -22.17 -16.89 -9.87
N SER A 184 -20.90 -17.18 -10.02
CA SER A 184 -19.93 -17.27 -8.93
C SER A 184 -18.59 -16.68 -9.34
N ALA A 185 -17.76 -16.42 -8.36
CA ALA A 185 -16.34 -16.16 -8.59
C ALA A 185 -15.71 -17.41 -9.23
N GLY A 186 -14.88 -17.19 -10.23
CA GLY A 186 -14.15 -18.22 -10.96
C GLY A 186 -12.69 -18.29 -10.54
N ASN A 187 -11.78 -18.16 -11.51
CA ASN A 187 -10.34 -18.21 -11.24
C ASN A 187 -9.90 -17.03 -10.39
N ILE A 188 -9.25 -17.31 -9.26
CA ILE A 188 -8.73 -16.33 -8.32
C ILE A 188 -7.20 -16.45 -8.27
N THR A 189 -6.51 -15.33 -8.51
CA THR A 189 -5.05 -15.28 -8.53
C THR A 189 -4.53 -14.02 -7.81
N GLY A 190 -3.31 -14.10 -7.30
CA GLY A 190 -2.66 -12.98 -6.62
C GLY A 190 -2.62 -13.12 -5.09
N LEU A 191 -3.01 -14.29 -4.54
CA LEU A 191 -2.80 -14.56 -3.12
C LEU A 191 -1.31 -14.63 -2.80
N VAL A 192 -0.96 -14.07 -1.66
CA VAL A 192 0.42 -14.03 -1.13
C VAL A 192 0.44 -14.53 0.32
N ASN A 193 1.62 -14.66 0.90
CA ASN A 193 1.84 -15.11 2.29
C ASN A 193 1.30 -16.51 2.63
N GLY A 194 0.83 -17.29 1.65
CA GLY A 194 0.16 -18.56 1.89
C GLY A 194 -1.31 -18.43 2.28
N ASP A 195 -1.91 -17.26 2.03
CA ASP A 195 -3.33 -17.06 2.22
C ASP A 195 -4.14 -17.99 1.32
N ASN A 196 -5.30 -18.40 1.79
CA ASN A 196 -6.27 -19.24 1.10
C ASN A 196 -7.66 -18.64 1.22
N TYR A 197 -8.58 -19.16 0.44
CA TYR A 197 -9.96 -18.75 0.41
C TYR A 197 -10.88 -19.94 0.24
N ASP A 198 -12.12 -19.77 0.69
CA ASP A 198 -13.24 -20.62 0.32
C ASP A 198 -14.11 -19.91 -0.72
N ALA A 199 -14.83 -20.67 -1.55
CA ALA A 199 -15.73 -20.09 -2.56
C ALA A 199 -16.81 -19.18 -1.94
N SER A 200 -17.21 -19.47 -0.71
CA SER A 200 -18.17 -18.66 0.08
C SER A 200 -17.62 -17.30 0.52
N ASP A 201 -16.31 -17.09 0.46
CA ASP A 201 -15.69 -15.80 0.77
C ASP A 201 -16.03 -14.72 -0.28
N PHE A 202 -16.48 -15.13 -1.47
CA PHE A 202 -16.80 -14.24 -2.58
C PHE A 202 -18.30 -14.26 -2.90
N LYS A 203 -18.95 -13.13 -2.69
CA LYS A 203 -20.36 -12.94 -3.06
C LYS A 203 -20.46 -12.22 -4.40
N VAL A 204 -21.10 -12.86 -5.35
CA VAL A 204 -21.31 -12.30 -6.70
C VAL A 204 -22.71 -11.73 -6.80
N LYS A 205 -22.81 -10.48 -7.26
CA LYS A 205 -24.05 -9.83 -7.65
C LYS A 205 -24.04 -9.64 -9.15
N VAL A 206 -25.01 -10.24 -9.83
CA VAL A 206 -25.16 -10.14 -11.29
C VAL A 206 -25.64 -8.75 -11.66
N ASN A 207 -24.97 -8.13 -12.61
CA ASN A 207 -25.35 -6.82 -13.16
C ASN A 207 -26.11 -6.96 -14.48
N SER A 208 -25.69 -7.90 -15.34
CA SER A 208 -26.31 -8.19 -16.62
C SER A 208 -25.99 -9.59 -17.10
N ASP A 209 -26.88 -10.18 -17.86
CA ASP A 209 -26.65 -11.41 -18.60
C ASP A 209 -27.26 -11.26 -20.01
N GLY A 210 -26.42 -11.37 -21.03
CA GLY A 210 -26.85 -11.20 -22.44
C GLY A 210 -27.71 -12.35 -22.96
N ALA A 211 -27.80 -13.49 -22.26
CA ALA A 211 -28.60 -14.63 -22.67
C ALA A 211 -30.08 -14.52 -22.24
N ILE A 212 -30.40 -13.66 -21.28
CA ILE A 212 -31.77 -13.52 -20.73
C ILE A 212 -32.20 -12.04 -20.69
N ALA A 213 -33.51 -11.80 -20.67
CA ALA A 213 -34.05 -10.46 -20.50
C ALA A 213 -33.88 -10.00 -19.04
N GLY A 214 -32.92 -9.09 -18.78
CA GLY A 214 -32.57 -8.62 -17.45
C GLY A 214 -31.88 -9.69 -16.62
N VAL A 215 -31.51 -9.34 -15.38
CA VAL A 215 -30.77 -10.23 -14.46
C VAL A 215 -31.65 -11.28 -13.77
N THR A 216 -32.95 -11.11 -13.80
CA THR A 216 -33.95 -11.95 -13.14
C THR A 216 -34.95 -12.57 -14.13
N GLY A 217 -34.64 -12.56 -15.44
CA GLY A 217 -35.48 -13.16 -16.45
C GLY A 217 -35.70 -14.65 -16.18
N ASP A 218 -36.96 -15.11 -16.41
CA ASP A 218 -37.40 -16.49 -16.24
C ASP A 218 -37.30 -17.31 -17.52
N ARG A 219 -36.98 -16.67 -18.65
CA ARG A 219 -36.89 -17.28 -19.98
C ARG A 219 -35.65 -16.83 -20.71
N VAL A 220 -34.99 -17.77 -21.42
CA VAL A 220 -34.02 -17.44 -22.46
C VAL A 220 -34.79 -16.94 -23.67
N THR A 221 -34.65 -15.66 -23.97
CA THR A 221 -35.32 -15.00 -25.09
C THR A 221 -34.44 -14.88 -26.33
N ASN A 222 -33.13 -15.14 -26.16
CA ASN A 222 -32.17 -15.08 -27.26
C ASN A 222 -31.98 -16.46 -27.89
N ASP A 223 -31.52 -16.46 -29.13
CA ASP A 223 -31.23 -17.67 -29.87
C ASP A 223 -30.11 -18.50 -29.19
N HIS A 224 -29.96 -19.74 -29.66
CA HIS A 224 -28.77 -20.54 -29.34
C HIS A 224 -27.52 -19.77 -29.73
N GLY A 225 -26.54 -19.69 -28.80
CA GLY A 225 -25.30 -18.98 -29.04
C GLY A 225 -24.51 -18.64 -27.80
N ASP A 226 -23.44 -17.87 -28.02
CA ASP A 226 -22.53 -17.43 -27.02
C ASP A 226 -22.81 -15.97 -26.61
N TYR A 227 -23.09 -15.79 -25.37
CA TYR A 227 -23.33 -14.50 -24.73
C TYR A 227 -22.35 -14.28 -23.59
N THR A 228 -22.44 -13.12 -22.97
CA THR A 228 -21.61 -12.81 -21.77
C THR A 228 -22.52 -12.29 -20.66
N TRP A 229 -22.11 -12.58 -19.44
CA TRP A 229 -22.68 -11.96 -18.26
C TRP A 229 -21.63 -11.18 -17.47
N SER A 230 -22.05 -10.22 -16.67
CA SER A 230 -21.19 -9.42 -15.81
C SER A 230 -21.76 -9.32 -14.40
N GLY A 231 -20.87 -9.11 -13.44
CA GLY A 231 -21.24 -8.96 -12.04
C GLY A 231 -20.20 -8.20 -11.25
N THR A 232 -20.57 -7.79 -10.05
CA THR A 232 -19.66 -7.30 -9.02
C THR A 232 -19.38 -8.41 -8.02
N VAL A 233 -18.18 -8.36 -7.41
CA VAL A 233 -17.77 -9.33 -6.40
C VAL A 233 -17.46 -8.58 -5.11
N GLU A 234 -18.00 -9.06 -4.00
CA GLU A 234 -17.70 -8.58 -2.65
C GLU A 234 -17.00 -9.70 -1.87
N VAL A 235 -16.00 -9.32 -1.07
CA VAL A 235 -15.30 -10.26 -0.18
C VAL A 235 -15.97 -10.24 1.19
N ALA A 236 -16.46 -11.39 1.62
CA ALA A 236 -17.02 -11.59 2.96
C ALA A 236 -15.94 -11.88 4.01
N ASN A 237 -14.80 -12.41 3.59
CA ASN A 237 -13.68 -12.73 4.47
C ASN A 237 -12.97 -11.44 4.92
N ALA A 238 -12.93 -11.18 6.22
CA ALA A 238 -12.36 -9.97 6.79
C ALA A 238 -10.84 -9.85 6.55
N GLY A 239 -10.11 -10.96 6.59
CA GLY A 239 -8.66 -11.00 6.35
C GLY A 239 -8.32 -10.68 4.90
N LEU A 240 -9.02 -11.29 3.95
CA LEU A 240 -8.87 -10.97 2.53
C LEU A 240 -9.25 -9.52 2.25
N ASN A 241 -10.37 -9.04 2.79
CA ASN A 241 -10.80 -7.64 2.60
C ASN A 241 -9.82 -6.63 3.20
N LYS A 242 -9.12 -7.00 4.27
CA LYS A 242 -8.11 -6.15 4.91
C LYS A 242 -6.85 -6.04 4.04
N ASN A 243 -6.40 -7.15 3.46
CA ASN A 243 -5.08 -7.29 2.86
C ASN A 243 -5.07 -7.21 1.33
N TYR A 244 -6.22 -7.28 0.69
CA TYR A 244 -6.32 -7.28 -0.77
C TYR A 244 -7.29 -6.23 -1.31
N ASP A 245 -6.91 -5.66 -2.46
CA ASP A 245 -7.79 -4.91 -3.34
C ASP A 245 -8.25 -5.83 -4.47
N LEU A 246 -9.59 -5.97 -4.62
CA LEU A 246 -10.14 -6.80 -5.67
C LEU A 246 -10.06 -6.12 -7.03
N VAL A 247 -9.62 -6.91 -8.00
CA VAL A 247 -9.71 -6.59 -9.42
C VAL A 247 -10.60 -7.65 -10.07
N VAL A 248 -11.86 -7.30 -10.36
CA VAL A 248 -12.78 -8.20 -11.03
C VAL A 248 -12.54 -8.12 -12.53
N ASN A 249 -12.17 -9.25 -13.14
CA ASN A 249 -11.94 -9.32 -14.57
C ASN A 249 -13.27 -9.48 -15.32
N GLY A 250 -13.85 -8.36 -15.68
CA GLY A 250 -14.84 -8.05 -16.67
C GLY A 250 -16.09 -8.91 -16.78
N LYS A 251 -16.06 -9.95 -17.59
CA LYS A 251 -17.21 -10.73 -18.03
C LYS A 251 -16.85 -12.22 -18.07
N ALA A 252 -17.86 -13.06 -17.90
CA ALA A 252 -17.78 -14.49 -18.14
C ALA A 252 -18.79 -14.89 -19.22
N ASN A 253 -18.66 -16.11 -19.74
CA ASN A 253 -19.54 -16.59 -20.79
C ASN A 253 -20.89 -17.04 -20.21
N SER A 254 -21.94 -16.77 -20.98
CA SER A 254 -23.30 -17.25 -20.78
C SER A 254 -23.76 -17.95 -22.06
N TYR A 255 -23.73 -19.27 -22.03
CA TYR A 255 -24.00 -20.08 -23.20
C TYR A 255 -25.49 -20.50 -23.24
N VAL A 256 -26.10 -20.42 -24.42
CA VAL A 256 -27.44 -20.98 -24.69
C VAL A 256 -27.27 -22.14 -25.65
N GLY A 257 -27.43 -23.37 -25.14
CA GLY A 257 -27.47 -24.59 -25.95
C GLY A 257 -28.80 -24.77 -26.63
N LYS A 258 -28.86 -25.57 -27.67
CA LYS A 258 -30.10 -25.92 -28.39
C LYS A 258 -31.07 -26.69 -27.50
N ALA A 259 -32.36 -26.40 -27.59
CA ALA A 259 -33.39 -27.25 -27.04
C ALA A 259 -33.51 -28.54 -27.87
N GLN A 260 -33.93 -29.60 -27.22
CA GLN A 260 -34.23 -30.85 -27.90
C GLN A 260 -35.68 -30.80 -28.42
N LEU A 261 -35.85 -31.08 -29.71
CA LEU A 261 -37.15 -31.23 -30.32
C LEU A 261 -37.29 -32.70 -30.73
N SER A 262 -38.21 -33.40 -30.11
CA SER A 262 -38.55 -34.78 -30.45
C SER A 262 -39.64 -34.80 -31.52
N VAL A 263 -39.42 -35.61 -32.51
CA VAL A 263 -40.38 -35.80 -33.58
C VAL A 263 -40.73 -37.29 -33.71
N SER A 264 -41.96 -37.58 -33.99
CA SER A 264 -42.39 -38.94 -34.36
C SER A 264 -42.81 -38.99 -35.82
N LEU A 265 -42.53 -40.12 -36.45
CA LEU A 265 -42.82 -40.32 -37.86
C LEU A 265 -44.18 -40.94 -38.06
N ASN A 266 -44.78 -40.66 -39.21
CA ASN A 266 -46.03 -41.31 -39.64
C ASN A 266 -45.78 -42.81 -39.86
N ASP A 267 -46.80 -43.60 -39.52
CA ASP A 267 -46.94 -44.96 -40.00
C ASP A 267 -47.30 -44.96 -41.45
N VAL A 268 -46.74 -45.84 -42.24
CA VAL A 268 -47.08 -46.03 -43.66
C VAL A 268 -47.47 -47.48 -43.94
N VAL A 269 -48.50 -47.66 -44.75
CA VAL A 269 -48.97 -48.98 -45.08
C VAL A 269 -48.93 -49.17 -46.60
N ARG A 270 -48.52 -50.36 -47.06
CA ARG A 270 -48.45 -50.73 -48.46
C ARG A 270 -49.02 -52.11 -48.61
N THR A 271 -49.55 -52.38 -49.81
CA THR A 271 -49.97 -53.73 -50.22
C THR A 271 -48.76 -54.50 -50.76
N TYR A 272 -48.71 -55.81 -50.51
CA TYR A 272 -47.64 -56.64 -51.05
C TYR A 272 -47.58 -56.56 -52.57
N GLY A 273 -46.41 -56.23 -53.10
CA GLY A 273 -46.19 -56.06 -54.55
C GLY A 273 -46.47 -54.65 -55.08
N ASP A 274 -46.87 -53.68 -54.22
CA ASP A 274 -47.10 -52.28 -54.59
C ASP A 274 -46.16 -51.36 -53.78
N THR A 275 -45.63 -50.38 -54.46
CA THR A 275 -44.82 -49.37 -53.85
C THR A 275 -45.57 -48.13 -53.35
N SER A 276 -46.85 -48.04 -53.75
CA SER A 276 -47.79 -46.97 -53.36
C SER A 276 -48.24 -47.13 -51.91
N PHE A 277 -48.55 -46.03 -51.22
CA PHE A 277 -49.22 -46.09 -49.92
C PHE A 277 -50.70 -46.44 -50.10
N THR A 278 -51.23 -47.37 -49.29
CA THR A 278 -52.61 -47.82 -49.35
C THR A 278 -53.56 -46.95 -48.53
N ASP A 279 -53.05 -46.16 -47.60
CA ASP A 279 -53.82 -45.34 -46.69
C ASP A 279 -53.85 -43.84 -47.06
N GLY A 280 -53.25 -43.49 -48.23
CA GLY A 280 -53.14 -42.07 -48.65
C GLY A 280 -52.16 -41.26 -47.88
N THR A 281 -51.42 -41.86 -46.94
CA THR A 281 -50.38 -41.20 -46.19
C THR A 281 -49.07 -41.16 -46.96
N SER A 282 -48.10 -40.35 -46.51
CA SER A 282 -46.73 -40.22 -47.03
C SER A 282 -45.71 -40.25 -45.91
N TYR A 283 -44.44 -40.46 -46.27
CA TYR A 283 -43.38 -40.25 -45.29
C TYR A 283 -43.43 -38.82 -44.76
N GLY A 284 -43.62 -38.66 -43.48
CA GLY A 284 -43.73 -37.36 -42.82
C GLY A 284 -43.70 -37.45 -41.31
N ILE A 285 -43.83 -36.33 -40.68
CA ILE A 285 -43.88 -36.19 -39.23
C ILE A 285 -45.34 -36.38 -38.78
N LYS A 286 -45.60 -37.29 -37.84
CA LYS A 286 -46.88 -37.51 -37.18
C LYS A 286 -47.18 -36.43 -36.15
N ASN A 287 -46.21 -36.18 -35.29
CA ASN A 287 -46.24 -35.12 -34.32
C ASN A 287 -44.82 -34.76 -33.88
N HIS A 288 -44.70 -33.67 -33.20
CA HIS A 288 -43.49 -33.20 -32.54
C HIS A 288 -43.83 -32.60 -31.17
N ASP A 289 -42.79 -32.43 -30.32
CA ASP A 289 -42.93 -31.70 -29.07
C ASP A 289 -43.38 -30.25 -29.34
N ALA A 290 -43.98 -29.64 -28.33
CA ALA A 290 -44.31 -28.22 -28.38
C ALA A 290 -43.02 -27.39 -28.55
N LEU A 291 -43.04 -26.47 -29.50
CA LEU A 291 -41.96 -25.52 -29.68
C LEU A 291 -41.92 -24.53 -28.49
N VAL A 292 -40.73 -24.05 -28.16
CA VAL A 292 -40.52 -23.11 -27.07
C VAL A 292 -40.41 -21.68 -27.61
N ASN A 293 -40.54 -20.70 -26.75
CA ASN A 293 -40.46 -19.26 -27.07
C ASN A 293 -41.47 -18.73 -28.12
N GLY A 294 -42.47 -19.53 -28.51
CA GLY A 294 -43.45 -19.16 -29.54
C GLY A 294 -42.93 -19.34 -30.97
N ASP A 295 -41.88 -20.14 -31.14
CA ASP A 295 -41.43 -20.52 -32.48
C ASP A 295 -42.59 -21.18 -33.27
N GLU A 296 -42.68 -20.85 -34.54
CA GLU A 296 -43.64 -21.48 -35.46
C GLU A 296 -42.94 -22.60 -36.23
N GLY A 297 -43.62 -23.76 -36.35
CA GLY A 297 -43.12 -24.95 -37.06
C GLY A 297 -43.69 -25.09 -38.47
#